data_5ffc719aab6f1c382b905bf6e00fac27
#
_entry.id   5ffc719aab6f1c382b905bf6e00fac27
#
_cell.length_a   1.000
_cell.length_b   1.000
_cell.length_c   1.000
_cell.angle_alpha   90.00
_cell.angle_beta   90.00
_cell.angle_gamma   90.00
#
_symmetry.space_group_name_H-M   'P 1'
#
loop_
_entity.id
_entity.type
_entity.pdbx_description
1 polymer ?
#
loop_
_entity_poly.entity_id
_entity_poly.type
_entity_poly.pdbx_seq_one_letter_code
_entity_poly.pdbx_strand_id
1 'polypeptide(L)'
;MSTALDQATSPRARVSLPPRVGSAGPGLRSGVVNCAAYEGGVRVADVEVADVHQVLTTPGRFVWIGMYEPNEELLREVQREFDLHDLAVEDAHNAHQRPKFEVYDDSLFVVLRTAQMSGAPPHIQFGETHVFVGKNYVVSVRHGSLLSHVGLRTRCEATPGLLAQGPGFVLYALMDFIVDQYFPIVEALEDELEGLEDEIFRDNVSRDTTTRIYQLKRELLAVKRAVSPLVEVCNRLTRFDVDIIPEDTRPYFRDVYDHVVRINDMIDNTRELLTTALEANLSLITISQNEDTKRLAGWAAIITTPTLIASIYGMNFAGMPELHWRWGYPAVLCVMVTLALSLYVGFRRSGWL
;
A
#
# COMPACT_ATOMS: atom_id res chain seq x y z
N MET A 1 34.69 -9.39 -42.98
CA MET A 1 34.05 -10.47 -42.20
C MET A 1 33.32 -9.82 -41.03
N SER A 2 32.08 -9.62 -41.28
CA SER A 2 31.12 -8.93 -40.38
C SER A 2 30.34 -9.99 -39.61
N THR A 3 30.29 -9.88 -38.29
CA THR A 3 29.37 -10.70 -37.49
C THR A 3 28.55 -9.76 -36.60
N ALA A 4 27.29 -9.60 -36.97
CA ALA A 4 26.29 -8.87 -36.27
C ALA A 4 25.90 -9.63 -34.96
N LEU A 5 25.90 -8.92 -33.83
CA LEU A 5 25.29 -9.37 -32.58
C LEU A 5 23.82 -8.96 -32.59
N ASP A 6 22.99 -9.98 -32.71
CA ASP A 6 21.53 -9.94 -32.66
C ASP A 6 21.11 -9.74 -31.18
N GLN A 7 20.51 -8.58 -30.88
CA GLN A 7 19.93 -8.32 -29.57
C GLN A 7 18.49 -8.86 -29.55
N ALA A 8 18.32 -10.01 -28.91
CA ALA A 8 17.02 -10.58 -28.62
C ALA A 8 16.26 -9.71 -27.60
N THR A 9 15.31 -8.92 -28.08
CA THR A 9 14.29 -8.26 -27.28
C THR A 9 13.29 -9.30 -26.79
N SER A 10 13.34 -9.58 -25.49
CA SER A 10 12.33 -10.39 -24.77
C SER A 10 10.95 -9.72 -24.82
N PRO A 11 9.88 -10.42 -25.18
CA PRO A 11 8.55 -9.83 -25.20
C PRO A 11 8.04 -9.64 -23.78
N ARG A 12 7.76 -8.40 -23.40
CA ARG A 12 7.04 -8.05 -22.18
C ARG A 12 5.70 -8.80 -22.17
N ALA A 13 5.52 -9.67 -21.19
CA ALA A 13 4.26 -10.34 -20.92
C ALA A 13 3.17 -9.28 -20.74
N ARG A 14 2.15 -9.32 -21.59
CA ARG A 14 0.93 -8.52 -21.41
C ARG A 14 0.23 -9.07 -20.17
N VAL A 15 0.20 -8.27 -19.11
CA VAL A 15 -0.70 -8.52 -17.97
C VAL A 15 -2.12 -8.45 -18.52
N SER A 16 -2.76 -9.59 -18.66
CA SER A 16 -4.17 -9.68 -19.01
C SER A 16 -4.98 -9.17 -17.82
N LEU A 17 -5.75 -8.10 -18.03
CA LEU A 17 -6.75 -7.63 -17.07
C LEU A 17 -7.63 -8.81 -16.64
N PRO A 18 -7.92 -8.97 -15.34
CA PRO A 18 -8.84 -10.00 -14.89
C PRO A 18 -10.21 -9.81 -15.56
N PRO A 19 -10.93 -10.90 -15.89
CA PRO A 19 -12.23 -10.80 -16.51
C PRO A 19 -13.15 -9.98 -15.60
N ARG A 20 -13.93 -9.09 -16.20
CA ARG A 20 -15.00 -8.35 -15.52
C ARG A 20 -15.83 -9.34 -14.70
N VAL A 21 -16.16 -8.96 -13.46
CA VAL A 21 -17.03 -9.72 -12.56
C VAL A 21 -18.18 -10.31 -13.36
N GLY A 22 -18.21 -11.65 -13.45
CA GLY A 22 -19.16 -12.37 -14.28
C GLY A 22 -20.58 -12.02 -13.86
N SER A 23 -21.44 -11.82 -14.84
CA SER A 23 -22.88 -11.76 -14.62
C SER A 23 -23.32 -13.00 -13.84
N ALA A 24 -24.17 -12.80 -12.82
CA ALA A 24 -24.81 -13.86 -12.07
C ALA A 24 -25.33 -14.95 -13.05
N GLY A 25 -25.08 -16.22 -12.72
CA GLY A 25 -25.62 -17.33 -13.50
C GLY A 25 -27.14 -17.22 -13.63
N PRO A 26 -27.77 -17.84 -14.65
CA PRO A 26 -29.21 -17.77 -14.82
C PRO A 26 -29.91 -18.37 -13.60
N GLY A 27 -30.63 -17.53 -12.82
CA GLY A 27 -31.38 -17.91 -11.62
C GLY A 27 -30.93 -17.25 -10.31
N LEU A 28 -29.73 -16.63 -10.26
CA LEU A 28 -29.26 -15.96 -9.03
C LEU A 28 -29.80 -14.53 -8.94
N ARG A 29 -30.30 -14.15 -7.74
CA ARG A 29 -30.76 -12.78 -7.46
C ARG A 29 -29.58 -11.79 -7.53
N SER A 30 -29.88 -10.54 -7.83
CA SER A 30 -28.88 -9.47 -7.84
C SER A 30 -28.21 -9.40 -6.45
N GLY A 31 -26.86 -9.52 -6.43
CA GLY A 31 -26.06 -9.53 -5.20
C GLY A 31 -25.56 -10.92 -4.76
N VAL A 32 -26.22 -12.01 -5.15
CA VAL A 32 -25.72 -13.38 -4.91
C VAL A 32 -24.78 -13.77 -6.05
N VAL A 33 -23.54 -14.09 -5.72
CA VAL A 33 -22.54 -14.55 -6.70
C VAL A 33 -22.58 -16.07 -6.83
N ASN A 34 -22.75 -16.78 -5.73
CA ASN A 34 -22.85 -18.23 -5.67
C ASN A 34 -23.45 -18.68 -4.36
N CYS A 35 -24.29 -19.71 -4.38
CA CYS A 35 -24.83 -20.38 -3.20
C CYS A 35 -24.89 -21.87 -3.49
N ALA A 36 -24.16 -22.68 -2.73
CA ALA A 36 -24.06 -24.11 -2.96
C ALA A 36 -24.00 -24.91 -1.64
N ALA A 37 -24.55 -26.12 -1.71
CA ALA A 37 -24.48 -27.12 -0.66
C ALA A 37 -23.35 -28.10 -0.88
N TYR A 38 -22.68 -28.48 0.20
CA TYR A 38 -21.55 -29.42 0.20
C TYR A 38 -21.82 -30.55 1.19
N GLU A 39 -21.40 -31.76 0.81
CA GLU A 39 -21.46 -32.96 1.64
C GLU A 39 -20.19 -33.78 1.43
N GLY A 40 -19.47 -34.11 2.52
CA GLY A 40 -18.21 -34.82 2.41
C GLY A 40 -17.14 -34.10 1.58
N GLY A 41 -17.18 -32.77 1.52
CA GLY A 41 -16.26 -31.94 0.73
C GLY A 41 -16.59 -31.87 -0.78
N VAL A 42 -17.71 -32.42 -1.22
CA VAL A 42 -18.16 -32.38 -2.61
C VAL A 42 -19.38 -31.47 -2.72
N ARG A 43 -19.43 -30.65 -3.77
CA ARG A 43 -20.62 -29.85 -4.10
C ARG A 43 -21.74 -30.77 -4.57
N VAL A 44 -22.87 -30.74 -3.87
CA VAL A 44 -24.00 -31.63 -4.15
C VAL A 44 -25.16 -30.91 -4.84
N ALA A 45 -25.32 -29.61 -4.62
CA ALA A 45 -26.39 -28.83 -5.26
C ALA A 45 -26.06 -27.33 -5.27
N ASP A 46 -26.60 -26.61 -6.26
CA ASP A 46 -26.83 -25.16 -6.16
C ASP A 46 -28.12 -24.93 -5.39
N VAL A 47 -28.14 -23.96 -4.50
CA VAL A 47 -29.23 -23.71 -3.56
C VAL A 47 -29.74 -22.28 -3.76
N GLU A 48 -31.05 -22.09 -3.83
CA GLU A 48 -31.64 -20.77 -3.71
C GLU A 48 -31.66 -20.33 -2.25
N VAL A 49 -31.54 -19.01 -1.99
CA VAL A 49 -31.48 -18.49 -0.60
C VAL A 49 -32.69 -18.91 0.21
N ALA A 50 -33.87 -18.93 -0.40
CA ALA A 50 -35.10 -19.33 0.24
C ALA A 50 -35.15 -20.82 0.66
N ASP A 51 -34.35 -21.67 0.04
CA ASP A 51 -34.36 -23.14 0.32
C ASP A 51 -33.20 -23.55 1.25
N VAL A 52 -32.37 -22.62 1.68
CA VAL A 52 -31.18 -22.89 2.52
C VAL A 52 -31.56 -23.61 3.81
N HIS A 53 -32.60 -23.16 4.48
CA HIS A 53 -33.05 -23.76 5.76
C HIS A 53 -33.27 -25.27 5.63
N GLN A 54 -33.87 -25.73 4.52
CA GLN A 54 -34.10 -27.15 4.28
C GLN A 54 -32.81 -27.95 4.14
N VAL A 55 -31.79 -27.35 3.48
CA VAL A 55 -30.48 -27.98 3.31
C VAL A 55 -29.73 -28.08 4.64
N LEU A 56 -29.80 -27.04 5.47
CA LEU A 56 -29.12 -26.96 6.77
C LEU A 56 -29.69 -27.98 7.81
N THR A 57 -30.92 -28.47 7.64
CA THR A 57 -31.48 -29.53 8.46
C THR A 57 -30.92 -30.92 8.13
N THR A 58 -30.21 -31.09 7.02
CA THR A 58 -29.61 -32.37 6.62
C THR A 58 -28.27 -32.56 7.31
N PRO A 59 -28.07 -33.59 8.15
CA PRO A 59 -26.79 -33.81 8.83
C PRO A 59 -25.63 -34.03 7.83
N GLY A 60 -24.45 -33.49 8.15
CA GLY A 60 -23.25 -33.65 7.35
C GLY A 60 -23.18 -32.72 6.13
N ARG A 61 -24.18 -31.88 5.93
CA ARG A 61 -24.16 -30.83 4.88
C ARG A 61 -23.84 -29.46 5.45
N PHE A 62 -23.15 -28.67 4.65
CA PHE A 62 -23.03 -27.23 4.90
C PHE A 62 -23.30 -26.43 3.64
N VAL A 63 -23.70 -25.17 3.80
CA VAL A 63 -23.94 -24.22 2.72
C VAL A 63 -22.87 -23.14 2.71
N TRP A 64 -22.34 -22.86 1.55
CA TRP A 64 -21.45 -21.70 1.34
C TRP A 64 -22.08 -20.75 0.34
N ILE A 65 -22.50 -19.56 0.83
CA ILE A 65 -23.00 -18.45 0.01
C ILE A 65 -21.96 -17.34 -0.10
N GLY A 66 -21.77 -16.82 -1.31
CA GLY A 66 -20.97 -15.65 -1.59
C GLY A 66 -21.82 -14.54 -2.18
N MET A 67 -21.77 -13.36 -1.57
CA MET A 67 -22.48 -12.17 -2.01
C MET A 67 -21.52 -11.04 -2.36
N TYR A 68 -21.96 -10.15 -3.27
CA TYR A 68 -21.24 -8.94 -3.65
C TYR A 68 -22.23 -7.77 -3.69
N GLU A 69 -21.96 -6.74 -2.90
CA GLU A 69 -22.80 -5.54 -2.75
C GLU A 69 -24.30 -5.90 -2.60
N PRO A 70 -24.67 -6.77 -1.63
CA PRO A 70 -26.06 -7.13 -1.44
C PRO A 70 -26.86 -5.92 -0.96
N ASN A 71 -28.11 -5.82 -1.44
CA ASN A 71 -29.04 -4.84 -0.88
C ASN A 71 -29.56 -5.27 0.50
N GLU A 72 -30.18 -4.35 1.21
CA GLU A 72 -30.71 -4.59 2.57
C GLU A 72 -31.75 -5.73 2.59
N GLU A 73 -32.58 -5.84 1.55
CA GLU A 73 -33.63 -6.88 1.46
C GLU A 73 -33.00 -8.28 1.40
N LEU A 74 -31.97 -8.46 0.57
CA LEU A 74 -31.25 -9.73 0.47
C LEU A 74 -30.51 -10.06 1.77
N LEU A 75 -29.88 -9.07 2.41
CA LEU A 75 -29.21 -9.29 3.71
C LEU A 75 -30.19 -9.73 4.80
N ARG A 76 -31.37 -9.13 4.86
CA ARG A 76 -32.43 -9.53 5.80
C ARG A 76 -33.02 -10.92 5.50
N GLU A 77 -33.10 -11.32 4.23
CA GLU A 77 -33.49 -12.66 3.85
C GLU A 77 -32.44 -13.67 4.32
N VAL A 78 -31.15 -13.43 4.00
CA VAL A 78 -30.03 -14.28 4.43
C VAL A 78 -29.94 -14.32 5.96
N GLN A 79 -30.16 -13.21 6.65
CA GLN A 79 -30.23 -13.19 8.12
C GLN A 79 -31.26 -14.18 8.68
N ARG A 80 -32.45 -14.21 8.11
CA ARG A 80 -33.53 -15.13 8.57
C ARG A 80 -33.22 -16.58 8.25
N GLU A 81 -32.67 -16.87 7.07
CA GLU A 81 -32.40 -18.24 6.63
C GLU A 81 -31.23 -18.89 7.39
N PHE A 82 -30.24 -18.10 7.81
CA PHE A 82 -29.04 -18.56 8.50
C PHE A 82 -29.05 -18.24 10.01
N ASP A 83 -30.09 -17.57 10.53
CA ASP A 83 -30.21 -17.10 11.92
C ASP A 83 -29.00 -16.26 12.36
N LEU A 84 -28.64 -15.23 11.53
CA LEU A 84 -27.50 -14.40 11.80
C LEU A 84 -27.81 -13.34 12.85
N HIS A 85 -26.85 -13.06 13.72
CA HIS A 85 -26.98 -12.09 14.80
C HIS A 85 -27.16 -10.65 14.25
N ASP A 86 -28.13 -9.90 14.82
CA ASP A 86 -28.51 -8.56 14.35
C ASP A 86 -27.33 -7.59 14.23
N LEU A 87 -26.46 -7.51 15.25
CA LEU A 87 -25.31 -6.60 15.23
C LEU A 87 -24.30 -6.95 14.13
N ALA A 88 -24.08 -8.23 13.85
CA ALA A 88 -23.19 -8.67 12.80
C ALA A 88 -23.74 -8.35 11.40
N VAL A 89 -25.06 -8.43 11.23
CA VAL A 89 -25.74 -8.04 9.99
C VAL A 89 -25.74 -6.53 9.80
N GLU A 90 -25.92 -5.75 10.87
CA GLU A 90 -25.80 -4.29 10.84
C GLU A 90 -24.39 -3.87 10.40
N ASP A 91 -23.34 -4.47 10.95
CA ASP A 91 -21.97 -4.22 10.55
C ASP A 91 -21.69 -4.59 9.08
N ALA A 92 -22.25 -5.72 8.64
CA ALA A 92 -22.12 -6.13 7.23
C ALA A 92 -22.90 -5.21 6.28
N HIS A 93 -23.98 -4.58 6.72
CA HIS A 93 -24.73 -3.61 5.93
C HIS A 93 -24.02 -2.27 5.83
N ASN A 94 -23.49 -1.77 6.96
CA ASN A 94 -22.90 -0.44 7.04
C ASN A 94 -21.51 -0.34 6.39
N ALA A 95 -20.82 -1.48 6.21
CA ALA A 95 -19.44 -1.56 5.71
C ALA A 95 -18.46 -0.62 6.44
N HIS A 96 -17.23 -0.41 5.90
CA HIS A 96 -16.20 0.47 6.46
C HIS A 96 -15.72 0.07 7.87
N GLN A 97 -15.78 -1.24 8.15
CA GLN A 97 -15.33 -1.80 9.42
C GLN A 97 -13.80 -2.01 9.44
N ARG A 98 -13.25 -2.04 10.66
CA ARG A 98 -11.87 -2.54 10.85
C ARG A 98 -11.89 -4.05 10.90
N PRO A 99 -10.80 -4.74 10.51
CA PRO A 99 -10.72 -6.16 10.71
C PRO A 99 -10.97 -6.51 12.17
N LYS A 100 -11.90 -7.45 12.39
CA LYS A 100 -12.34 -7.88 13.73
C LYS A 100 -12.83 -9.31 13.72
N PHE A 101 -12.88 -9.89 14.90
CA PHE A 101 -13.39 -11.22 15.17
C PHE A 101 -14.33 -11.16 16.35
N GLU A 102 -15.54 -11.59 16.15
CA GLU A 102 -16.59 -11.64 17.17
C GLU A 102 -17.25 -13.01 17.20
N VAL A 103 -17.61 -13.44 18.38
CA VAL A 103 -18.34 -14.71 18.62
C VAL A 103 -19.74 -14.34 19.07
N TYR A 104 -20.74 -14.86 18.40
CA TYR A 104 -22.15 -14.72 18.71
C TYR A 104 -22.73 -16.12 18.88
N ASP A 105 -23.03 -16.51 20.13
CA ASP A 105 -23.53 -17.83 20.47
C ASP A 105 -22.73 -18.95 19.78
N ASP A 106 -23.36 -19.64 18.82
CA ASP A 106 -22.79 -20.75 18.05
C ASP A 106 -22.25 -20.29 16.67
N SER A 107 -21.97 -18.98 16.48
CA SER A 107 -21.48 -18.45 15.22
C SER A 107 -20.30 -17.49 15.38
N LEU A 108 -19.47 -17.41 14.35
CA LEU A 108 -18.37 -16.47 14.24
C LEU A 108 -18.72 -15.39 13.22
N PHE A 109 -18.31 -14.17 13.52
CA PHE A 109 -18.31 -13.06 12.59
C PHE A 109 -16.89 -12.51 12.45
N VAL A 110 -16.36 -12.53 11.23
CA VAL A 110 -15.01 -12.08 10.91
C VAL A 110 -15.07 -11.03 9.83
N VAL A 111 -14.46 -9.90 10.08
CA VAL A 111 -14.29 -8.83 9.09
C VAL A 111 -12.84 -8.83 8.62
N LEU A 112 -12.65 -8.96 7.34
CA LEU A 112 -11.35 -8.93 6.67
C LEU A 112 -11.33 -7.73 5.73
N ARG A 113 -10.25 -6.95 5.77
CA ARG A 113 -10.03 -5.92 4.79
C ARG A 113 -9.29 -6.51 3.60
N THR A 114 -9.75 -6.26 2.40
CA THR A 114 -9.10 -6.69 1.17
C THR A 114 -8.33 -5.53 0.56
N ALA A 115 -7.23 -5.81 -0.12
CA ALA A 115 -6.45 -4.81 -0.84
C ALA A 115 -5.98 -5.40 -2.18
N GLN A 116 -5.88 -4.53 -3.19
CA GLN A 116 -5.33 -4.88 -4.49
C GLN A 116 -4.78 -3.66 -5.20
N MET A 117 -3.79 -3.86 -6.06
CA MET A 117 -3.29 -2.81 -6.94
C MET A 117 -4.24 -2.63 -8.12
N SER A 118 -4.65 -1.41 -8.41
CA SER A 118 -5.54 -1.10 -9.54
C SER A 118 -5.19 0.23 -10.18
N GLY A 119 -5.63 0.42 -11.44
CA GLY A 119 -5.46 1.68 -12.17
C GLY A 119 -4.13 1.86 -12.88
N ALA A 120 -4.02 3.00 -13.57
CA ALA A 120 -2.80 3.48 -14.22
C ALA A 120 -2.74 5.02 -14.05
N PRO A 121 -1.91 5.58 -13.12
CA PRO A 121 -0.90 4.89 -12.32
C PRO A 121 -1.49 3.91 -11.30
N PRO A 122 -0.73 2.89 -10.88
CA PRO A 122 -1.18 1.92 -9.89
C PRO A 122 -1.47 2.62 -8.55
N HIS A 123 -2.58 2.26 -7.89
CA HIS A 123 -2.92 2.68 -6.54
C HIS A 123 -3.57 1.53 -5.79
N ILE A 124 -3.48 1.56 -4.46
CA ILE A 124 -4.07 0.52 -3.62
C ILE A 124 -5.55 0.79 -3.46
N GLN A 125 -6.36 -0.16 -3.93
CA GLN A 125 -7.80 -0.14 -3.70
C GLN A 125 -8.13 -1.11 -2.58
N PHE A 126 -8.81 -0.60 -1.56
CA PHE A 126 -9.29 -1.38 -0.43
C PHE A 126 -10.76 -1.74 -0.59
N GLY A 127 -11.10 -2.92 -0.08
CA GLY A 127 -12.47 -3.38 0.09
C GLY A 127 -12.59 -4.18 1.38
N GLU A 128 -13.72 -4.83 1.56
CA GLU A 128 -14.00 -5.61 2.76
C GLU A 128 -14.67 -6.94 2.41
N THR A 129 -14.41 -7.95 3.21
CA THR A 129 -15.12 -9.21 3.20
C THR A 129 -15.58 -9.52 4.62
N HIS A 130 -16.88 -9.59 4.82
CA HIS A 130 -17.53 -9.99 6.05
C HIS A 130 -17.88 -11.45 5.94
N VAL A 131 -17.45 -12.26 6.91
CA VAL A 131 -17.65 -13.71 6.89
C VAL A 131 -18.38 -14.14 8.15
N PHE A 132 -19.55 -14.71 7.98
CA PHE A 132 -20.29 -15.38 9.04
C PHE A 132 -20.06 -16.88 8.91
N VAL A 133 -19.70 -17.52 9.99
CA VAL A 133 -19.38 -18.95 10.02
C VAL A 133 -20.17 -19.60 11.15
N GLY A 134 -21.02 -20.53 10.80
CA GLY A 134 -21.71 -21.40 11.75
C GLY A 134 -21.26 -22.85 11.62
N LYS A 135 -21.86 -23.76 12.38
CA LYS A 135 -21.52 -25.19 12.35
C LYS A 135 -21.71 -25.83 10.96
N ASN A 136 -22.65 -25.32 10.17
CA ASN A 136 -23.03 -25.88 8.86
C ASN A 136 -23.22 -24.84 7.77
N TYR A 137 -22.67 -23.62 7.95
CA TYR A 137 -22.72 -22.60 6.91
C TYR A 137 -21.51 -21.67 6.91
N VAL A 138 -21.25 -21.06 5.74
CA VAL A 138 -20.41 -19.90 5.55
C VAL A 138 -21.16 -18.89 4.69
N VAL A 139 -21.31 -17.67 5.20
CA VAL A 139 -21.85 -16.53 4.45
C VAL A 139 -20.72 -15.51 4.28
N SER A 140 -20.34 -15.22 3.04
CA SER A 140 -19.33 -14.21 2.73
C SER A 140 -19.95 -13.04 1.96
N VAL A 141 -19.82 -11.83 2.50
CA VAL A 141 -20.33 -10.57 1.93
C VAL A 141 -19.14 -9.69 1.57
N ARG A 142 -19.05 -9.24 0.32
CA ARG A 142 -17.98 -8.37 -0.16
C ARG A 142 -18.50 -6.98 -0.46
N HIS A 143 -17.74 -5.97 -0.01
CA HIS A 143 -17.98 -4.55 -0.28
C HIS A 143 -16.72 -3.88 -0.83
N GLY A 144 -16.87 -3.11 -1.91
CA GLY A 144 -15.77 -2.35 -2.52
C GLY A 144 -14.61 -3.19 -3.07
N SER A 145 -14.66 -4.51 -2.89
CA SER A 145 -13.60 -5.43 -3.27
C SER A 145 -13.78 -5.89 -4.71
N LEU A 146 -12.78 -5.63 -5.57
CA LEU A 146 -12.73 -6.20 -6.91
C LEU A 146 -12.21 -7.66 -6.88
N LEU A 147 -11.72 -8.13 -5.74
CA LEU A 147 -11.16 -9.46 -5.56
C LEU A 147 -12.27 -10.52 -5.68
N SER A 148 -12.23 -11.32 -6.74
CA SER A 148 -13.23 -12.37 -6.96
C SER A 148 -12.87 -13.62 -6.16
N HIS A 149 -13.82 -14.14 -5.38
CA HIS A 149 -13.67 -15.40 -4.65
C HIS A 149 -14.01 -16.65 -5.48
N VAL A 150 -14.34 -16.50 -6.78
CA VAL A 150 -14.69 -17.64 -7.65
C VAL A 150 -13.50 -18.59 -7.81
N GLY A 151 -12.31 -18.07 -8.07
CA GLY A 151 -11.10 -18.88 -8.17
C GLY A 151 -10.74 -19.59 -6.87
N LEU A 152 -10.96 -18.94 -5.72
CA LEU A 152 -10.79 -19.55 -4.41
C LEU A 152 -11.75 -20.74 -4.23
N ARG A 153 -13.04 -20.56 -4.52
CA ARG A 153 -14.05 -21.64 -4.43
C ARG A 153 -13.66 -22.83 -5.30
N THR A 154 -13.24 -22.58 -6.54
CA THR A 154 -12.77 -23.64 -7.45
C THR A 154 -11.57 -24.41 -6.87
N ARG A 155 -10.63 -23.73 -6.21
CA ARG A 155 -9.51 -24.39 -5.54
C ARG A 155 -9.95 -25.25 -4.36
N CYS A 156 -10.87 -24.74 -3.53
CA CYS A 156 -11.45 -25.53 -2.43
C CYS A 156 -12.19 -26.78 -2.94
N GLU A 157 -12.99 -26.64 -3.99
CA GLU A 157 -13.72 -27.76 -4.63
C GLU A 157 -12.78 -28.80 -5.29
N ALA A 158 -11.58 -28.37 -5.71
CA ALA A 158 -10.55 -29.29 -6.22
C ALA A 158 -9.85 -30.12 -5.12
N THR A 159 -10.06 -29.80 -3.84
CA THR A 159 -9.48 -30.49 -2.68
C THR A 159 -10.56 -31.00 -1.72
N PRO A 160 -11.38 -32.01 -2.13
CA PRO A 160 -12.54 -32.45 -1.36
C PRO A 160 -12.18 -32.92 0.06
N GLY A 161 -11.02 -33.55 0.25
CA GLY A 161 -10.57 -34.01 1.57
C GLY A 161 -10.37 -32.89 2.57
N LEU A 162 -9.94 -31.70 2.13
CA LEU A 162 -9.80 -30.53 2.97
C LEU A 162 -11.17 -29.84 3.15
N LEU A 163 -11.93 -29.71 2.07
CA LEU A 163 -13.25 -29.09 2.12
C LEU A 163 -14.24 -29.90 3.01
N ALA A 164 -14.00 -31.20 3.18
CA ALA A 164 -14.75 -32.05 4.09
C ALA A 164 -14.61 -31.66 5.59
N GLN A 165 -13.56 -30.86 5.95
CA GLN A 165 -13.43 -30.28 7.28
C GLN A 165 -14.51 -29.20 7.55
N GLY A 166 -15.28 -28.81 6.54
CA GLY A 166 -16.47 -27.98 6.67
C GLY A 166 -16.19 -26.46 6.70
N PRO A 167 -17.09 -25.69 7.37
CA PRO A 167 -17.07 -24.23 7.41
C PRO A 167 -15.75 -23.62 7.87
N GLY A 168 -15.09 -24.22 8.87
CA GLY A 168 -13.80 -23.75 9.39
C GLY A 168 -12.71 -23.71 8.33
N PHE A 169 -12.64 -24.72 7.47
CA PHE A 169 -11.68 -24.75 6.36
C PHE A 169 -11.99 -23.65 5.32
N VAL A 170 -13.27 -23.38 5.04
CA VAL A 170 -13.64 -22.30 4.12
C VAL A 170 -13.23 -20.94 4.68
N LEU A 171 -13.38 -20.72 5.99
CA LEU A 171 -12.88 -19.50 6.64
C LEU A 171 -11.37 -19.37 6.50
N TYR A 172 -10.62 -20.44 6.77
CA TYR A 172 -9.17 -20.45 6.57
C TYR A 172 -8.82 -20.07 5.12
N ALA A 173 -9.42 -20.74 4.15
CA ALA A 173 -9.12 -20.50 2.73
C ALA A 173 -9.43 -19.06 2.28
N LEU A 174 -10.49 -18.44 2.85
CA LEU A 174 -10.81 -17.03 2.60
C LEU A 174 -9.74 -16.11 3.21
N MET A 175 -9.31 -16.39 4.44
CA MET A 175 -8.30 -15.59 5.15
C MET A 175 -6.94 -15.69 4.45
N ASP A 176 -6.49 -16.89 4.14
CA ASP A 176 -5.25 -17.18 3.41
C ASP A 176 -5.22 -16.43 2.07
N PHE A 177 -6.28 -16.60 1.28
CA PHE A 177 -6.41 -15.93 -0.01
C PHE A 177 -6.35 -14.40 0.09
N ILE A 178 -6.97 -13.80 1.12
CA ILE A 178 -6.97 -12.34 1.31
C ILE A 178 -5.61 -11.86 1.83
N VAL A 179 -4.99 -12.59 2.75
CA VAL A 179 -3.70 -12.24 3.33
C VAL A 179 -2.60 -12.30 2.28
N ASP A 180 -2.61 -13.31 1.42
CA ASP A 180 -1.63 -13.46 0.34
C ASP A 180 -1.61 -12.28 -0.65
N GLN A 181 -2.74 -11.58 -0.81
CA GLN A 181 -2.78 -10.39 -1.68
C GLN A 181 -1.96 -9.21 -1.14
N TYR A 182 -1.62 -9.20 0.13
CA TYR A 182 -0.83 -8.11 0.70
C TYR A 182 0.66 -8.20 0.37
N PHE A 183 1.21 -9.41 0.12
CA PHE A 183 2.61 -9.58 -0.25
C PHE A 183 2.99 -8.75 -1.48
N PRO A 184 2.34 -8.93 -2.66
CA PRO A 184 2.69 -8.16 -3.85
C PRO A 184 2.44 -6.65 -3.69
N ILE A 185 1.55 -6.24 -2.77
CA ILE A 185 1.31 -4.83 -2.48
C ILE A 185 2.49 -4.24 -1.70
N VAL A 186 2.96 -4.94 -0.65
CA VAL A 186 4.09 -4.46 0.16
C VAL A 186 5.38 -4.48 -0.67
N GLU A 187 5.60 -5.52 -1.48
CA GLU A 187 6.73 -5.60 -2.42
C GLU A 187 6.73 -4.40 -3.40
N ALA A 188 5.57 -4.04 -3.96
CA ALA A 188 5.46 -2.87 -4.85
C ALA A 188 5.76 -1.54 -4.14
N LEU A 189 5.41 -1.42 -2.84
CA LEU A 189 5.76 -0.23 -2.04
C LEU A 189 7.26 -0.19 -1.69
N GLU A 190 7.89 -1.35 -1.50
CA GLU A 190 9.34 -1.48 -1.31
C GLU A 190 10.10 -1.09 -2.59
N ASP A 191 9.66 -1.56 -3.75
CA ASP A 191 10.24 -1.20 -5.06
C ASP A 191 10.11 0.32 -5.33
N GLU A 192 8.98 0.92 -4.97
CA GLU A 192 8.79 2.38 -5.10
C GLU A 192 9.73 3.16 -4.16
N LEU A 193 9.96 2.67 -2.94
CA LEU A 193 10.90 3.26 -2.01
C LEU A 193 12.34 3.19 -2.53
N GLU A 194 12.78 2.03 -3.07
CA GLU A 194 14.10 1.88 -3.68
C GLU A 194 14.30 2.87 -4.84
N GLY A 195 13.28 3.03 -5.68
CA GLY A 195 13.28 4.03 -6.75
C GLY A 195 13.41 5.47 -6.23
N LEU A 196 12.78 5.79 -5.11
CA LEU A 196 12.89 7.11 -4.45
C LEU A 196 14.25 7.33 -3.83
N GLU A 197 14.86 6.33 -3.19
CA GLU A 197 16.23 6.40 -2.66
C GLU A 197 17.24 6.67 -3.77
N ASP A 198 17.15 5.95 -4.87
CA ASP A 198 17.97 6.17 -6.07
C ASP A 198 17.84 7.62 -6.60
N GLU A 199 16.62 8.18 -6.62
CA GLU A 199 16.37 9.55 -7.06
C GLU A 199 16.98 10.58 -6.11
N ILE A 200 16.89 10.36 -4.79
CA ILE A 200 17.45 11.23 -3.74
C ILE A 200 18.97 11.33 -3.91
N PHE A 201 19.67 10.23 -4.23
CA PHE A 201 21.14 10.19 -4.31
C PHE A 201 21.70 10.57 -5.68
N ARG A 202 20.87 10.71 -6.73
CA ARG A 202 21.30 11.10 -8.08
C ARG A 202 21.31 12.60 -8.37
N ASP A 203 21.47 13.47 -7.40
CA ASP A 203 21.56 14.94 -7.54
C ASP A 203 20.27 15.69 -7.96
N ASN A 204 19.11 15.09 -7.89
CA ASN A 204 17.86 15.78 -8.19
C ASN A 204 16.98 15.95 -6.95
N VAL A 205 17.44 16.77 -6.01
CA VAL A 205 16.62 17.13 -4.84
C VAL A 205 15.44 17.97 -5.31
N SER A 206 14.29 17.33 -5.52
CA SER A 206 13.04 17.95 -5.98
C SER A 206 12.02 18.04 -4.86
N ARG A 207 11.16 19.07 -4.90
CA ARG A 207 9.95 19.13 -4.07
C ARG A 207 9.01 17.96 -4.38
N ASP A 208 9.06 17.44 -5.58
CA ASP A 208 8.26 16.30 -6.03
C ASP A 208 8.64 15.02 -5.28
N THR A 209 9.93 14.76 -5.12
CA THR A 209 10.44 13.61 -4.34
C THR A 209 9.91 13.61 -2.91
N THR A 210 9.91 14.77 -2.24
CA THR A 210 9.35 14.90 -0.89
C THR A 210 7.86 14.57 -0.87
N THR A 211 7.09 15.02 -1.85
CA THR A 211 5.65 14.75 -1.95
C THR A 211 5.39 13.26 -2.16
N ARG A 212 6.17 12.60 -3.00
CA ARG A 212 6.07 11.15 -3.25
C ARG A 212 6.40 10.33 -2.01
N ILE A 213 7.42 10.71 -1.22
CA ILE A 213 7.73 10.10 0.07
C ILE A 213 6.52 10.16 1.01
N TYR A 214 5.83 11.31 1.09
CA TYR A 214 4.62 11.42 1.92
C TYR A 214 3.45 10.61 1.40
N GLN A 215 3.28 10.48 0.09
CA GLN A 215 2.25 9.63 -0.52
C GLN A 215 2.50 8.16 -0.17
N LEU A 216 3.71 7.67 -0.39
CA LEU A 216 4.13 6.31 -0.06
C LEU A 216 3.93 6.01 1.44
N LYS A 217 4.26 6.96 2.32
CA LYS A 217 4.01 6.84 3.76
C LYS A 217 2.52 6.68 4.09
N ARG A 218 1.64 7.40 3.40
CA ARG A 218 0.19 7.29 3.60
C ARG A 218 -0.36 5.94 3.14
N GLU A 219 0.12 5.44 2.01
CA GLU A 219 -0.26 4.13 1.48
C GLU A 219 0.19 3.01 2.42
N LEU A 220 1.44 3.04 2.87
CA LEU A 220 2.00 2.09 3.82
C LEU A 220 1.21 2.07 5.14
N LEU A 221 0.82 3.24 5.66
CA LEU A 221 -0.03 3.34 6.85
C LEU A 221 -1.44 2.79 6.63
N ALA A 222 -1.99 2.91 5.42
CA ALA A 222 -3.29 2.35 5.07
C ALA A 222 -3.22 0.82 5.05
N VAL A 223 -2.18 0.24 4.45
CA VAL A 223 -1.91 -1.20 4.47
C VAL A 223 -1.72 -1.70 5.90
N LYS A 224 -0.91 -1.01 6.71
CA LYS A 224 -0.71 -1.37 8.12
C LYS A 224 -2.03 -1.44 8.90
N ARG A 225 -2.92 -0.46 8.72
CA ARG A 225 -4.23 -0.44 9.38
C ARG A 225 -5.15 -1.59 8.94
N ALA A 226 -4.95 -2.11 7.76
CA ALA A 226 -5.70 -3.24 7.24
C ALA A 226 -5.15 -4.58 7.75
N VAL A 227 -3.82 -4.71 7.89
CA VAL A 227 -3.15 -5.98 8.23
C VAL A 227 -2.98 -6.16 9.75
N SER A 228 -2.54 -5.12 10.49
CA SER A 228 -2.18 -5.26 11.90
C SER A 228 -3.28 -5.88 12.79
N PRO A 229 -4.58 -5.57 12.63
CA PRO A 229 -5.60 -6.20 13.45
C PRO A 229 -5.77 -7.72 13.18
N LEU A 230 -5.32 -8.21 12.01
CA LEU A 230 -5.40 -9.64 11.66
C LEU A 230 -4.52 -10.50 12.55
N VAL A 231 -3.45 -9.94 13.14
CA VAL A 231 -2.61 -10.64 14.14
C VAL A 231 -3.48 -11.15 15.30
N GLU A 232 -4.33 -10.27 15.84
CA GLU A 232 -5.23 -10.63 16.93
C GLU A 232 -6.32 -11.61 16.47
N VAL A 233 -6.88 -11.40 15.28
CA VAL A 233 -7.87 -12.31 14.69
C VAL A 233 -7.30 -13.73 14.56
N CYS A 234 -6.13 -13.88 13.93
CA CYS A 234 -5.47 -15.17 13.76
C CYS A 234 -5.08 -15.80 15.11
N ASN A 235 -4.59 -14.99 16.05
CA ASN A 235 -4.22 -15.45 17.38
C ASN A 235 -5.43 -16.02 18.13
N ARG A 236 -6.59 -15.37 18.03
CA ARG A 236 -7.83 -15.87 18.62
C ARG A 236 -8.31 -17.18 17.98
N LEU A 237 -8.23 -17.28 16.65
CA LEU A 237 -8.60 -18.48 15.91
C LEU A 237 -7.69 -19.69 16.20
N THR A 238 -6.43 -19.44 16.56
CA THR A 238 -5.49 -20.52 16.89
C THR A 238 -5.52 -20.97 18.35
N ARG A 239 -5.89 -20.07 19.28
CA ARG A 239 -5.76 -20.33 20.75
C ARG A 239 -7.06 -20.61 21.47
N PHE A 240 -8.19 -20.10 20.99
CA PHE A 240 -9.47 -20.26 21.69
C PHE A 240 -10.19 -21.51 21.19
N ASP A 241 -10.79 -22.26 22.14
CA ASP A 241 -11.68 -23.36 21.82
C ASP A 241 -12.99 -22.78 21.26
N VAL A 242 -12.99 -22.62 19.95
CA VAL A 242 -14.16 -22.25 19.18
C VAL A 242 -14.67 -23.53 18.53
N ASP A 243 -15.79 -24.07 19.02
CA ASP A 243 -16.37 -25.35 18.59
C ASP A 243 -16.60 -25.45 17.07
N ILE A 244 -16.71 -24.31 16.39
CA ILE A 244 -16.91 -24.21 14.93
C ILE A 244 -15.66 -24.53 14.15
N ILE A 245 -14.48 -24.38 14.76
CA ILE A 245 -13.19 -24.64 14.11
C ILE A 245 -12.65 -25.98 14.61
N PRO A 246 -12.66 -27.03 13.76
CA PRO A 246 -12.09 -28.30 14.08
C PRO A 246 -10.60 -28.19 14.46
N GLU A 247 -10.15 -29.02 15.40
CA GLU A 247 -8.73 -29.05 15.81
C GLU A 247 -7.78 -29.25 14.63
N ASP A 248 -8.16 -30.07 13.66
CA ASP A 248 -7.38 -30.35 12.45
C ASP A 248 -7.23 -29.12 11.54
N THR A 249 -8.10 -28.11 11.69
CA THR A 249 -8.01 -26.85 10.91
C THR A 249 -7.10 -25.80 11.58
N ARG A 250 -6.83 -25.91 12.89
CA ARG A 250 -6.00 -24.93 13.64
C ARG A 250 -4.59 -24.73 13.08
N PRO A 251 -3.86 -25.78 12.62
CA PRO A 251 -2.54 -25.59 12.02
C PRO A 251 -2.55 -24.67 10.80
N TYR A 252 -3.61 -24.68 10.01
CA TYR A 252 -3.77 -23.80 8.84
C TYR A 252 -3.92 -22.32 9.25
N PHE A 253 -4.66 -22.03 10.32
CA PHE A 253 -4.74 -20.66 10.86
C PHE A 253 -3.42 -20.17 11.44
N ARG A 254 -2.54 -21.07 11.90
CA ARG A 254 -1.18 -20.73 12.33
C ARG A 254 -0.34 -20.27 11.14
N ASP A 255 -0.47 -20.92 9.99
CA ASP A 255 0.20 -20.52 8.75
C ASP A 255 -0.24 -19.11 8.31
N VAL A 256 -1.54 -18.83 8.32
CA VAL A 256 -2.06 -17.46 8.07
C VAL A 256 -1.50 -16.46 9.08
N TYR A 257 -1.41 -16.84 10.37
CA TYR A 257 -0.81 -15.98 11.40
C TYR A 257 0.65 -15.63 11.07
N ASP A 258 1.45 -16.62 10.66
CA ASP A 258 2.86 -16.42 10.30
C ASP A 258 2.98 -15.48 9.08
N HIS A 259 2.10 -15.61 8.08
CA HIS A 259 2.01 -14.69 6.94
C HIS A 259 1.68 -13.26 7.39
N VAL A 260 0.69 -13.10 8.25
CA VAL A 260 0.29 -11.77 8.78
C VAL A 260 1.42 -11.11 9.56
N VAL A 261 2.15 -11.87 10.39
CA VAL A 261 3.31 -11.36 11.13
C VAL A 261 4.41 -10.93 10.16
N ARG A 262 4.72 -11.76 9.17
CA ARG A 262 5.73 -11.44 8.15
C ARG A 262 5.38 -10.17 7.38
N ILE A 263 4.13 -9.99 6.95
CA ILE A 263 3.67 -8.77 6.26
C ILE A 263 3.81 -7.55 7.18
N ASN A 264 3.46 -7.66 8.47
CA ASN A 264 3.64 -6.57 9.42
C ASN A 264 5.12 -6.19 9.59
N ASP A 265 6.02 -7.17 9.65
CA ASP A 265 7.47 -6.94 9.75
C ASP A 265 8.00 -6.23 8.49
N MET A 266 7.58 -6.65 7.29
CA MET A 266 7.91 -5.96 6.04
C MET A 266 7.44 -4.50 6.07
N ILE A 267 6.18 -4.26 6.44
CA ILE A 267 5.62 -2.90 6.55
C ILE A 267 6.43 -2.04 7.53
N ASP A 268 6.83 -2.58 8.68
CA ASP A 268 7.59 -1.83 9.69
C ASP A 268 9.01 -1.52 9.22
N ASN A 269 9.67 -2.46 8.54
CA ASN A 269 10.98 -2.26 7.92
C ASN A 269 10.92 -1.17 6.83
N THR A 270 9.95 -1.26 5.91
CA THR A 270 9.76 -0.27 4.84
C THR A 270 9.48 1.12 5.42
N ARG A 271 8.73 1.20 6.53
CA ARG A 271 8.44 2.46 7.23
C ARG A 271 9.70 3.09 7.85
N GLU A 272 10.59 2.28 8.40
CA GLU A 272 11.87 2.73 8.96
C GLU A 272 12.78 3.26 7.86
N LEU A 273 12.94 2.52 6.76
CA LEU A 273 13.69 2.94 5.58
C LEU A 273 13.13 4.24 5.01
N LEU A 274 11.81 4.36 4.86
CA LEU A 274 11.15 5.58 4.37
C LEU A 274 11.43 6.80 5.26
N THR A 275 11.52 6.60 6.58
CA THR A 275 11.88 7.68 7.51
C THR A 275 13.32 8.10 7.30
N THR A 276 14.24 7.15 7.12
CA THR A 276 15.66 7.41 6.83
C THR A 276 15.84 8.12 5.49
N ALA A 277 15.11 7.70 4.45
CA ALA A 277 15.12 8.34 3.14
C ALA A 277 14.64 9.81 3.22
N LEU A 278 13.59 10.07 4.02
CA LEU A 278 13.10 11.44 4.25
C LEU A 278 14.16 12.31 4.94
N GLU A 279 14.83 11.79 5.97
CA GLU A 279 15.88 12.50 6.70
C GLU A 279 17.08 12.79 5.78
N ALA A 280 17.49 11.83 4.96
CA ALA A 280 18.53 11.99 3.96
C ALA A 280 18.17 13.08 2.94
N ASN A 281 16.96 13.05 2.39
CA ASN A 281 16.45 14.05 1.45
C ASN A 281 16.50 15.47 2.06
N LEU A 282 16.00 15.64 3.29
CA LEU A 282 16.03 16.94 3.98
C LEU A 282 17.48 17.43 4.24
N SER A 283 18.39 16.51 4.55
CA SER A 283 19.80 16.83 4.76
C SER A 283 20.46 17.30 3.47
N LEU A 284 20.20 16.64 2.35
CA LEU A 284 20.71 17.03 1.02
C LEU A 284 20.16 18.40 0.57
N ILE A 285 18.85 18.66 0.82
CA ILE A 285 18.26 20.00 0.59
C ILE A 285 19.03 21.07 1.38
N THR A 286 19.31 20.81 2.65
CA THR A 286 20.03 21.75 3.52
C THR A 286 21.47 22.00 3.03
N ILE A 287 22.17 20.95 2.58
CA ILE A 287 23.50 21.06 2.00
C ILE A 287 23.46 21.91 0.73
N SER A 288 22.53 21.63 -0.19
CA SER A 288 22.35 22.41 -1.43
C SER A 288 22.07 23.89 -1.16
N GLN A 289 21.16 24.19 -0.21
CA GLN A 289 20.88 25.57 0.21
C GLN A 289 22.11 26.28 0.78
N ASN A 290 22.94 25.56 1.54
CA ASN A 290 24.17 26.11 2.10
C ASN A 290 25.20 26.41 0.99
N GLU A 291 25.33 25.56 -0.01
CA GLU A 291 26.17 25.79 -1.19
C GLU A 291 25.69 27.01 -2.00
N ASP A 292 24.40 27.12 -2.25
CA ASP A 292 23.83 28.29 -2.93
C ASP A 292 24.07 29.58 -2.14
N THR A 293 23.93 29.53 -0.80
CA THR A 293 24.23 30.68 0.06
C THR A 293 25.72 31.07 -0.02
N LYS A 294 26.63 30.10 -0.02
CA LYS A 294 28.10 30.37 -0.21
C LYS A 294 28.36 31.01 -1.55
N ARG A 295 27.75 30.50 -2.65
CA ARG A 295 27.90 31.08 -3.99
C ARG A 295 27.39 32.52 -4.03
N LEU A 296 26.19 32.79 -3.46
CA LEU A 296 25.65 34.16 -3.39
C LEU A 296 26.54 35.09 -2.60
N ALA A 297 27.03 34.65 -1.42
CA ALA A 297 27.95 35.44 -0.60
C ALA A 297 29.28 35.73 -1.33
N GLY A 298 29.84 34.74 -2.04
CA GLY A 298 31.03 34.89 -2.84
C GLY A 298 30.87 35.95 -3.96
N TRP A 299 29.78 35.86 -4.72
CA TRP A 299 29.48 36.87 -5.76
C TRP A 299 29.21 38.25 -5.18
N ALA A 300 28.50 38.35 -4.05
CA ALA A 300 28.23 39.61 -3.35
C ALA A 300 29.57 40.27 -2.93
N ALA A 301 30.50 39.51 -2.35
CA ALA A 301 31.82 40.04 -1.94
C ALA A 301 32.65 40.54 -3.12
N ILE A 302 32.66 39.80 -4.26
CA ILE A 302 33.39 40.19 -5.46
C ILE A 302 32.86 41.51 -6.05
N ILE A 303 31.52 41.71 -6.05
CA ILE A 303 30.89 42.92 -6.57
C ILE A 303 31.01 44.09 -5.59
N THR A 304 30.82 43.84 -4.29
CA THR A 304 30.82 44.89 -3.26
C THR A 304 32.22 45.53 -3.08
N THR A 305 33.30 44.73 -3.18
CA THR A 305 34.66 45.25 -2.96
C THR A 305 35.06 46.36 -3.93
N PRO A 306 34.92 46.23 -5.25
CA PRO A 306 35.14 47.33 -6.19
C PRO A 306 34.17 48.50 -5.98
N THR A 307 32.90 48.21 -5.70
CA THR A 307 31.85 49.23 -5.46
C THR A 307 32.21 50.10 -4.26
N LEU A 308 32.72 49.50 -3.18
CA LEU A 308 33.17 50.24 -1.99
C LEU A 308 34.32 51.21 -2.36
N ILE A 309 35.32 50.74 -3.12
CA ILE A 309 36.44 51.58 -3.58
C ILE A 309 35.91 52.72 -4.46
N ALA A 310 35.04 52.42 -5.41
CA ALA A 310 34.43 53.42 -6.29
C ALA A 310 33.62 54.47 -5.50
N SER A 311 32.91 54.03 -4.45
CA SER A 311 32.12 54.92 -3.57
C SER A 311 33.05 55.90 -2.80
N ILE A 312 34.22 55.44 -2.31
CA ILE A 312 35.17 56.28 -1.60
C ILE A 312 35.71 57.38 -2.55
N TYR A 313 36.08 57.00 -3.77
CA TYR A 313 36.56 57.96 -4.79
C TYR A 313 35.43 58.84 -5.39
N GLY A 314 34.17 58.47 -5.22
CA GLY A 314 33.01 59.28 -5.57
C GLY A 314 32.63 60.32 -4.54
N MET A 315 33.28 60.36 -3.38
CA MET A 315 33.03 61.34 -2.31
C MET A 315 33.67 62.69 -2.71
N ASN A 316 32.93 63.79 -2.50
CA ASN A 316 33.37 65.15 -2.82
C ASN A 316 34.28 65.72 -1.76
N PHE A 317 35.39 65.10 -1.45
CA PHE A 317 36.41 65.67 -0.54
C PHE A 317 37.51 66.43 -1.33
N ALA A 318 37.75 67.69 -0.98
CA ALA A 318 38.75 68.56 -1.63
C ALA A 318 40.21 68.15 -1.33
N GLY A 319 40.43 67.23 -0.34
CA GLY A 319 41.74 66.87 0.13
C GLY A 319 42.24 65.47 -0.29
N MET A 320 41.80 64.93 -1.40
CA MET A 320 42.26 63.63 -1.94
C MET A 320 43.50 63.84 -2.82
N PRO A 321 44.74 63.53 -2.40
CA PRO A 321 45.96 63.76 -3.17
C PRO A 321 46.03 62.88 -4.41
N GLU A 322 45.38 61.69 -4.42
CA GLU A 322 45.39 60.74 -5.53
C GLU A 322 44.63 61.27 -6.76
N LEU A 323 43.67 62.16 -6.59
CA LEU A 323 42.90 62.75 -7.71
C LEU A 323 43.79 63.70 -8.60
N HIS A 324 44.85 64.25 -8.04
CA HIS A 324 45.79 65.12 -8.79
C HIS A 324 46.92 64.34 -9.47
N TRP A 325 47.02 63.03 -9.25
CA TRP A 325 48.01 62.17 -9.84
C TRP A 325 47.57 61.65 -11.21
N ARG A 326 48.41 61.92 -12.25
CA ARG A 326 48.11 61.55 -13.65
C ARG A 326 47.77 60.05 -13.82
N TRP A 327 48.32 59.18 -13.01
CA TRP A 327 48.12 57.73 -13.03
C TRP A 327 47.16 57.24 -11.97
N GLY A 328 46.53 58.10 -11.17
CA GLY A 328 45.67 57.76 -10.11
C GLY A 328 44.47 56.97 -10.55
N TYR A 329 43.73 57.41 -11.57
CA TYR A 329 42.58 56.71 -12.12
C TYR A 329 42.93 55.30 -12.68
N PRO A 330 43.93 55.11 -13.57
CA PRO A 330 44.33 53.75 -14.00
C PRO A 330 44.79 52.87 -12.85
N ALA A 331 45.52 53.40 -11.86
CA ALA A 331 45.99 52.65 -10.72
C ALA A 331 44.83 52.10 -9.86
N VAL A 332 43.82 52.93 -9.56
CA VAL A 332 42.64 52.49 -8.83
C VAL A 332 41.85 51.43 -9.57
N LEU A 333 41.66 51.57 -10.87
CA LEU A 333 41.05 50.54 -11.69
C LEU A 333 41.81 49.22 -11.66
N CYS A 334 43.15 49.27 -11.78
CA CYS A 334 44.01 48.09 -11.65
C CYS A 334 43.86 47.41 -10.27
N VAL A 335 43.83 48.20 -9.19
CA VAL A 335 43.60 47.67 -7.81
C VAL A 335 42.23 47.00 -7.71
N MET A 336 41.18 47.64 -8.17
CA MET A 336 39.81 47.09 -8.15
C MET A 336 39.73 45.75 -8.91
N VAL A 337 40.29 45.68 -10.13
CA VAL A 337 40.30 44.46 -10.94
C VAL A 337 41.16 43.38 -10.25
N THR A 338 42.34 43.74 -9.73
CA THR A 338 43.21 42.77 -9.06
C THR A 338 42.57 42.20 -7.81
N LEU A 339 41.92 43.04 -7.00
CA LEU A 339 41.19 42.58 -5.82
C LEU A 339 40.00 41.68 -6.22
N ALA A 340 39.19 42.07 -7.18
CA ALA A 340 38.07 41.25 -7.66
C ALA A 340 38.55 39.90 -8.20
N LEU A 341 39.63 39.87 -8.97
CA LEU A 341 40.24 38.66 -9.52
C LEU A 341 40.82 37.77 -8.42
N SER A 342 41.49 38.37 -7.41
CA SER A 342 42.06 37.64 -6.29
C SER A 342 40.96 36.98 -5.42
N LEU A 343 39.86 37.70 -5.16
CA LEU A 343 38.70 37.18 -4.48
C LEU A 343 38.04 36.04 -5.29
N TYR A 344 37.85 36.24 -6.59
CA TYR A 344 37.30 35.20 -7.46
C TYR A 344 38.14 33.92 -7.44
N VAL A 345 39.45 34.05 -7.61
CA VAL A 345 40.40 32.91 -7.56
C VAL A 345 40.40 32.26 -6.17
N GLY A 346 40.36 33.07 -5.11
CA GLY A 346 40.29 32.60 -3.73
C GLY A 346 39.02 31.77 -3.46
N PHE A 347 37.85 32.32 -3.81
CA PHE A 347 36.57 31.63 -3.64
C PHE A 347 36.44 30.37 -4.52
N ARG A 348 36.93 30.43 -5.75
CA ARG A 348 36.97 29.25 -6.63
C ARG A 348 37.87 28.15 -6.08
N ARG A 349 39.03 28.49 -5.48
CA ARG A 349 39.93 27.49 -4.86
C ARG A 349 39.39 26.93 -3.57
N SER A 350 38.57 27.68 -2.84
CA SER A 350 37.91 27.23 -1.59
C SER A 350 36.59 26.52 -1.83
N GLY A 351 36.16 26.35 -3.08
CA GLY A 351 34.90 25.65 -3.41
C GLY A 351 33.64 26.47 -3.12
N TRP A 352 33.73 27.81 -3.09
CA TRP A 352 32.55 28.68 -2.91
C TRP A 352 31.89 29.07 -4.23
N LEU A 353 32.64 28.99 -5.33
CA LEU A 353 32.22 29.33 -6.71
C LEU A 353 32.55 28.21 -7.70
#